data_f013c646d1ac1742fdd826cf7c262dfe
#
_entry.id   f013c646d1ac1742fdd826cf7c262dfe
#
_cell.length_a   1.000
_cell.length_b   1.000
_cell.length_c   1.000
_cell.angle_alpha   90.00
_cell.angle_beta   90.00
_cell.angle_gamma   90.00
#
_symmetry.space_group_name_H-M   'P 1'
#
loop_
_entity.id
_entity.type
_entity.pdbx_description
1 polymer ?
#
loop_
_entity_poly.entity_id
_entity_poly.type
_entity_poly.pdbx_seq_one_letter_code
_entity_poly.pdbx_strand_id
1 'polypeptide(L)'
;MVRLINTAIGLWFHGGDMLSVHMLGAASYKTLCDLTKKTGKVPWLTEIIGDEKLTRGYDFLRHAPSDLSIVLDFPPGSNMTLLAGVVTTFEAVFGYRTDYMSVLMLRFISRLPVDSPERRAAFSYLANKYLPEDFVIEDLAKLEGAEFFNKSLKLLVGGKSGQSASGP
;
A
#
# COMPACT_ATOMS: atom_id res chain seq x y z
N MET A 1 4.75 8.10 11.55
CA MET A 1 4.63 7.64 10.16
C MET A 1 3.96 6.28 10.04
N VAL A 2 4.48 5.19 10.60
CA VAL A 2 3.85 3.83 10.54
C VAL A 2 2.37 3.86 10.90
N ARG A 3 1.98 4.54 11.98
CA ARG A 3 0.58 4.67 12.39
C ARG A 3 -0.28 5.33 11.30
N LEU A 4 0.20 6.39 10.65
CA LEU A 4 -0.54 7.08 9.58
C LEU A 4 -0.78 6.14 8.41
N ILE A 5 0.24 5.42 7.98
CA ILE A 5 0.16 4.45 6.87
C ILE A 5 -0.83 3.34 7.21
N ASN A 6 -0.71 2.72 8.38
CA ASN A 6 -1.60 1.64 8.81
C ASN A 6 -3.05 2.13 8.96
N THR A 7 -3.26 3.36 9.46
CA THR A 7 -4.60 3.97 9.54
C THR A 7 -5.20 4.18 8.15
N ALA A 8 -4.43 4.74 7.21
CA ALA A 8 -4.89 4.93 5.83
C ALA A 8 -5.29 3.60 5.17
N ILE A 9 -4.47 2.56 5.34
CA ILE A 9 -4.74 1.22 4.82
C ILE A 9 -6.01 0.63 5.46
N GLY A 10 -6.13 0.71 6.78
CA GLY A 10 -7.31 0.25 7.51
C GLY A 10 -8.58 0.94 7.04
N LEU A 11 -8.59 2.27 6.95
CA LEU A 11 -9.73 3.04 6.44
C LEU A 11 -10.09 2.62 5.00
N TRP A 12 -9.08 2.45 4.13
CA TRP A 12 -9.33 2.06 2.75
C TRP A 12 -10.05 0.70 2.63
N PHE A 13 -9.61 -0.30 3.38
CA PHE A 13 -10.22 -1.64 3.36
C PHE A 13 -11.61 -1.68 4.02
N HIS A 14 -11.89 -0.81 4.99
CA HIS A 14 -13.17 -0.80 5.71
C HIS A 14 -14.18 0.23 5.16
N GLY A 15 -13.93 0.77 3.97
CA GLY A 15 -14.85 1.72 3.33
C GLY A 15 -14.92 3.07 4.02
N GLY A 16 -13.84 3.47 4.71
CA GLY A 16 -13.73 4.78 5.31
C GLY A 16 -13.69 5.91 4.27
N ASP A 17 -13.75 7.15 4.74
CA ASP A 17 -13.73 8.33 3.88
C ASP A 17 -12.49 8.37 2.98
N MET A 18 -12.72 8.36 1.66
CA MET A 18 -11.67 8.26 0.66
C MET A 18 -10.73 9.47 0.63
N LEU A 19 -11.24 10.64 1.03
CA LEU A 19 -10.42 11.84 1.14
C LEU A 19 -9.46 11.73 2.32
N SER A 20 -9.93 11.24 3.47
CA SER A 20 -9.08 10.95 4.63
C SER A 20 -7.99 9.93 4.31
N VAL A 21 -8.32 8.86 3.58
CA VAL A 21 -7.35 7.88 3.08
C VAL A 21 -6.28 8.56 2.23
N HIS A 22 -6.70 9.41 1.28
CA HIS A 22 -5.78 10.13 0.41
C HIS A 22 -4.86 11.07 1.20
N MET A 23 -5.41 11.84 2.12
CA MET A 23 -4.65 12.80 2.94
C MET A 23 -3.57 12.11 3.77
N LEU A 24 -3.92 11.02 4.45
CA LEU A 24 -2.97 10.24 5.26
C LEU A 24 -1.89 9.59 4.39
N GLY A 25 -2.29 9.05 3.24
CA GLY A 25 -1.38 8.45 2.26
C GLY A 25 -0.40 9.49 1.70
N ALA A 26 -0.90 10.61 1.20
CA ALA A 26 -0.09 11.66 0.59
C ALA A 26 0.85 12.35 1.59
N ALA A 27 0.40 12.59 2.84
CA ALA A 27 1.26 13.11 3.90
C ALA A 27 2.40 12.14 4.22
N SER A 28 2.10 10.83 4.29
CA SER A 28 3.11 9.80 4.48
C SER A 28 4.09 9.73 3.30
N TYR A 29 3.57 9.82 2.07
CA TYR A 29 4.39 9.81 0.85
C TYR A 29 5.36 10.98 0.80
N LYS A 30 4.89 12.21 1.04
CA LYS A 30 5.77 13.41 1.09
C LYS A 30 6.87 13.28 2.14
N THR A 31 6.54 12.79 3.32
CA THR A 31 7.55 12.55 4.37
C THR A 31 8.60 11.53 3.92
N LEU A 32 8.17 10.45 3.24
CA LEU A 32 9.08 9.44 2.69
C LEU A 32 9.95 10.01 1.57
N CYS A 33 9.40 10.82 0.67
CA CYS A 33 10.17 11.49 -0.37
C CYS A 33 11.28 12.39 0.21
N ASP A 34 11.01 13.11 1.29
CA ASP A 34 12.03 13.91 1.96
C ASP A 34 13.14 13.06 2.61
N LEU A 35 12.78 11.89 3.12
CA LEU A 35 13.77 10.92 3.62
C LEU A 35 14.60 10.30 2.50
N THR A 36 13.97 9.95 1.37
CA THR A 36 14.67 9.36 0.22
C THR A 36 15.67 10.34 -0.42
N LYS A 37 15.34 11.64 -0.48
CA LYS A 37 16.29 12.67 -0.92
C LYS A 37 17.58 12.66 -0.09
N LYS A 38 17.46 12.44 1.23
CA LYS A 38 18.62 12.37 2.13
C LYS A 38 19.42 11.07 1.97
N THR A 39 18.79 9.99 1.54
CA THR A 39 19.42 8.66 1.38
C THR A 39 19.87 8.36 -0.04
N GLY A 40 19.58 9.25 -1.00
CA GLY A 40 19.89 9.04 -2.44
C GLY A 40 19.01 7.97 -3.11
N LYS A 41 17.95 7.51 -2.46
CA LYS A 41 17.00 6.52 -3.00
C LYS A 41 15.83 7.24 -3.65
N VAL A 42 15.52 6.94 -4.90
CA VAL A 42 14.35 7.50 -5.59
C VAL A 42 13.16 6.55 -5.43
N PRO A 43 11.98 7.04 -5.03
CA PRO A 43 10.78 6.20 -5.01
C PRO A 43 10.40 5.83 -6.45
N TRP A 44 10.34 4.53 -6.75
CA TRP A 44 10.04 4.03 -8.10
C TRP A 44 8.69 4.53 -8.65
N LEU A 45 7.72 4.75 -7.78
CA LEU A 45 6.40 5.23 -8.20
C LEU A 45 6.43 6.70 -8.66
N THR A 46 7.34 7.50 -8.11
CA THR A 46 7.57 8.89 -8.57
C THR A 46 8.07 8.92 -10.01
N GLU A 47 8.90 7.95 -10.40
CA GLU A 47 9.42 7.85 -11.78
C GLU A 47 8.31 7.49 -12.78
N ILE A 48 7.32 6.67 -12.35
CA ILE A 48 6.26 6.19 -13.26
C ILE A 48 5.09 7.17 -13.35
N ILE A 49 4.63 7.72 -12.22
CA ILE A 49 3.36 8.46 -12.15
C ILE A 49 3.59 9.97 -12.00
N GLY A 50 4.72 10.36 -11.43
CA GLY A 50 5.04 11.73 -11.05
C GLY A 50 4.48 12.11 -9.68
N ASP A 51 5.26 12.88 -8.94
CA ASP A 51 4.94 13.30 -7.57
C ASP A 51 3.64 14.13 -7.49
N GLU A 52 3.45 15.04 -8.43
CA GLU A 52 2.28 15.91 -8.50
C GLU A 52 0.95 15.13 -8.60
N LYS A 53 0.90 14.08 -9.44
CA LYS A 53 -0.32 13.27 -9.58
C LYS A 53 -0.64 12.48 -8.33
N LEU A 54 0.38 12.01 -7.59
CA LEU A 54 0.21 11.25 -6.36
C LEU A 54 -0.26 12.12 -5.20
N THR A 55 0.11 13.39 -5.17
CA THR A 55 -0.17 14.28 -4.04
C THR A 55 -1.21 15.36 -4.33
N ARG A 56 -1.79 15.38 -5.54
CA ARG A 56 -2.70 16.44 -6.01
C ARG A 56 -3.82 16.77 -5.02
N GLY A 57 -4.49 15.76 -4.45
CA GLY A 57 -5.56 15.99 -3.49
C GLY A 57 -5.07 16.59 -2.18
N TYR A 58 -3.90 16.18 -1.72
CA TYR A 58 -3.27 16.73 -0.53
C TYR A 58 -2.89 18.19 -0.73
N ASP A 59 -2.25 18.52 -1.86
CA ASP A 59 -1.84 19.87 -2.17
C ASP A 59 -3.06 20.80 -2.37
N PHE A 60 -4.12 20.29 -3.03
CA PHE A 60 -5.39 20.99 -3.16
C PHE A 60 -5.97 21.40 -1.79
N LEU A 61 -6.08 20.45 -0.86
CA LEU A 61 -6.68 20.72 0.46
C LEU A 61 -5.77 21.60 1.35
N ARG A 62 -4.46 21.44 1.24
CA ARG A 62 -3.49 22.21 2.03
C ARG A 62 -3.47 23.68 1.63
N HIS A 63 -3.65 23.96 0.35
CA HIS A 63 -3.55 25.31 -0.20
C HIS A 63 -4.90 25.94 -0.54
N ALA A 64 -6.01 25.33 -0.12
CA ALA A 64 -7.41 25.71 -0.31
C ALA A 64 -7.56 26.70 -1.49
N PRO A 65 -7.99 26.25 -2.65
CA PRO A 65 -8.08 27.12 -3.82
C PRO A 65 -8.93 28.34 -3.48
N SER A 66 -8.56 29.48 -3.99
CA SER A 66 -9.36 30.72 -3.88
C SER A 66 -10.74 30.59 -4.53
N ASP A 67 -10.94 29.56 -5.36
CA ASP A 67 -12.20 29.22 -6.01
C ASP A 67 -12.80 27.97 -5.42
N LEU A 68 -13.86 28.11 -4.60
CA LEU A 68 -14.60 27.03 -3.96
C LEU A 68 -15.43 26.20 -4.94
N SER A 69 -15.54 26.59 -6.21
CA SER A 69 -16.27 25.83 -7.24
C SER A 69 -15.45 24.70 -7.85
N ILE A 70 -14.14 24.64 -7.58
CA ILE A 70 -13.27 23.59 -8.11
C ILE A 70 -13.62 22.26 -7.44
N VAL A 71 -14.08 21.31 -8.22
CA VAL A 71 -14.32 19.92 -7.80
C VAL A 71 -13.06 19.11 -8.00
N LEU A 72 -12.58 18.49 -6.94
CA LEU A 72 -11.47 17.55 -7.03
C LEU A 72 -11.99 16.17 -7.43
N ASP A 73 -11.69 15.76 -8.65
CA ASP A 73 -12.01 14.40 -9.13
C ASP A 73 -10.96 13.39 -8.63
N PHE A 74 -11.44 12.35 -7.94
CA PHE A 74 -10.64 11.22 -7.49
C PHE A 74 -10.95 10.00 -8.35
N PRO A 75 -10.09 9.67 -9.32
CA PRO A 75 -10.28 8.47 -10.12
C PRO A 75 -10.35 7.20 -9.24
N PRO A 76 -11.22 6.24 -9.57
CA PRO A 76 -11.23 4.94 -8.89
C PRO A 76 -9.83 4.31 -8.88
N GLY A 77 -9.40 3.82 -7.73
CA GLY A 77 -8.08 3.21 -7.59
C GLY A 77 -6.92 4.16 -7.25
N SER A 78 -7.10 5.49 -7.32
CA SER A 78 -6.03 6.46 -6.99
C SER A 78 -5.42 6.19 -5.62
N ASN A 79 -6.24 5.94 -4.62
CA ASN A 79 -5.76 5.68 -3.26
C ASN A 79 -4.99 4.36 -3.15
N MET A 80 -5.40 3.31 -3.88
CA MET A 80 -4.65 2.06 -3.89
C MET A 80 -3.25 2.26 -4.47
N THR A 81 -3.14 2.98 -5.58
CA THR A 81 -1.86 3.29 -6.21
C THR A 81 -0.97 4.15 -5.32
N LEU A 82 -1.53 5.19 -4.71
CA LEU A 82 -0.83 6.03 -3.75
C LEU A 82 -0.31 5.21 -2.56
N LEU A 83 -1.17 4.41 -1.93
CA LEU A 83 -0.80 3.59 -0.78
C LEU A 83 0.24 2.51 -1.15
N ALA A 84 0.17 1.91 -2.35
CA ALA A 84 1.20 0.99 -2.83
C ALA A 84 2.55 1.69 -2.98
N GLY A 85 2.56 2.93 -3.49
CA GLY A 85 3.76 3.76 -3.56
C GLY A 85 4.33 4.11 -2.19
N VAL A 86 3.46 4.45 -1.23
CA VAL A 86 3.86 4.69 0.16
C VAL A 86 4.53 3.46 0.76
N VAL A 87 3.91 2.28 0.60
CA VAL A 87 4.43 1.02 1.17
C VAL A 87 5.76 0.62 0.56
N THR A 88 5.90 0.69 -0.75
CA THR A 88 7.15 0.35 -1.43
C THR A 88 8.28 1.30 -1.10
N THR A 89 7.98 2.60 -0.99
CA THR A 89 8.95 3.61 -0.56
C THR A 89 9.34 3.41 0.91
N PHE A 90 8.38 3.12 1.77
CA PHE A 90 8.65 2.81 3.19
C PHE A 90 9.59 1.62 3.33
N GLU A 91 9.32 0.51 2.62
CA GLU A 91 10.20 -0.67 2.66
C GLU A 91 11.60 -0.36 2.11
N ALA A 92 11.71 0.42 1.04
CA ALA A 92 13.00 0.83 0.49
C ALA A 92 13.83 1.63 1.49
N VAL A 93 13.19 2.46 2.32
CA VAL A 93 13.86 3.29 3.33
C VAL A 93 14.21 2.50 4.58
N PHE A 94 13.25 1.71 5.11
CA PHE A 94 13.36 1.08 6.42
C PHE A 94 13.69 -0.42 6.40
N GLY A 95 13.58 -1.08 5.25
CA GLY A 95 13.92 -2.50 5.09
C GLY A 95 12.87 -3.49 5.58
N TYR A 96 11.69 -3.02 6.02
CA TYR A 96 10.61 -3.88 6.51
C TYR A 96 9.23 -3.37 6.11
N ARG A 97 8.22 -4.22 6.27
CA ARG A 97 6.78 -3.88 6.16
C ARG A 97 6.03 -4.31 7.42
N THR A 98 4.95 -3.60 7.74
CA THR A 98 3.97 -4.07 8.71
C THR A 98 3.02 -5.08 8.07
N ASP A 99 2.24 -5.81 8.88
CA ASP A 99 1.24 -6.75 8.35
C ASP A 99 0.17 -6.02 7.53
N TYR A 100 -0.26 -4.81 7.92
CA TYR A 100 -1.16 -3.96 7.15
C TYR A 100 -0.61 -3.62 5.76
N MET A 101 0.66 -3.24 5.70
CA MET A 101 1.35 -2.95 4.44
C MET A 101 1.44 -4.20 3.54
N SER A 102 1.69 -5.36 4.12
CA SER A 102 1.73 -6.63 3.40
C SER A 102 0.36 -7.03 2.87
N VAL A 103 -0.72 -6.83 3.64
CA VAL A 103 -2.11 -7.02 3.17
C VAL A 103 -2.43 -6.12 1.98
N LEU A 104 -2.05 -4.83 2.02
CA LEU A 104 -2.25 -3.92 0.90
C LEU A 104 -1.52 -4.40 -0.35
N MET A 105 -0.28 -4.84 -0.22
CA MET A 105 0.50 -5.33 -1.36
C MET A 105 -0.06 -6.63 -1.94
N LEU A 106 -0.58 -7.54 -1.11
CA LEU A 106 -1.34 -8.70 -1.58
C LEU A 106 -2.55 -8.28 -2.42
N ARG A 107 -3.30 -7.26 -1.96
CA ARG A 107 -4.42 -6.72 -2.73
C ARG A 107 -3.99 -6.11 -4.05
N PHE A 108 -2.93 -5.33 -4.04
CA PHE A 108 -2.38 -4.73 -5.26
C PHE A 108 -1.98 -5.81 -6.27
N ILE A 109 -1.22 -6.83 -5.83
CA ILE A 109 -0.77 -7.94 -6.67
C ILE A 109 -1.95 -8.77 -7.19
N SER A 110 -2.99 -9.00 -6.38
CA SER A 110 -4.18 -9.75 -6.80
C SER A 110 -4.95 -9.09 -7.93
N ARG A 111 -4.76 -7.78 -8.15
CA ARG A 111 -5.39 -7.00 -9.23
C ARG A 111 -4.53 -6.91 -10.50
N LEU A 112 -3.29 -7.34 -10.46
CA LEU A 112 -2.45 -7.42 -11.66
C LEU A 112 -2.94 -8.56 -12.57
N PRO A 113 -2.73 -8.46 -13.89
CA PRO A 113 -3.06 -9.54 -14.81
C PRO A 113 -2.40 -10.86 -14.39
N VAL A 114 -3.16 -11.97 -14.43
CA VAL A 114 -2.73 -13.28 -13.91
C VAL A 114 -1.41 -13.74 -14.50
N ASP A 115 -1.23 -13.55 -15.80
CA ASP A 115 -0.04 -14.02 -16.52
C ASP A 115 1.09 -12.98 -16.60
N SER A 116 0.95 -11.83 -15.90
CA SER A 116 1.99 -10.80 -15.98
C SER A 116 3.28 -11.22 -15.25
N PRO A 117 4.45 -10.94 -15.83
CA PRO A 117 5.73 -11.16 -15.17
C PRO A 117 5.85 -10.42 -13.83
N GLU A 118 5.27 -9.21 -13.77
CA GLU A 118 5.26 -8.35 -12.60
C GLU A 118 4.48 -8.99 -11.45
N ARG A 119 3.30 -9.59 -11.73
CA ARG A 119 2.54 -10.32 -10.73
C ARG A 119 3.32 -11.50 -10.18
N ARG A 120 3.93 -12.30 -11.05
CA ARG A 120 4.73 -13.48 -10.64
C ARG A 120 5.90 -13.07 -9.76
N ALA A 121 6.67 -12.07 -10.16
CA ALA A 121 7.82 -11.60 -9.41
C ALA A 121 7.42 -11.02 -8.05
N ALA A 122 6.40 -10.16 -8.01
CA ALA A 122 5.92 -9.54 -6.78
C ALA A 122 5.29 -10.57 -5.83
N PHE A 123 4.53 -11.55 -6.37
CA PHE A 123 3.96 -12.63 -5.57
C PHE A 123 5.04 -13.55 -5.00
N SER A 124 6.03 -13.98 -5.80
CA SER A 124 7.14 -14.80 -5.32
C SER A 124 7.91 -14.12 -4.20
N TYR A 125 8.13 -12.82 -4.29
CA TYR A 125 8.77 -12.06 -3.22
C TYR A 125 7.97 -12.09 -1.92
N LEU A 126 6.65 -11.89 -1.97
CA LEU A 126 5.78 -11.93 -0.79
C LEU A 126 5.62 -13.36 -0.25
N ALA A 127 5.44 -14.34 -1.13
CA ALA A 127 5.26 -15.74 -0.75
C ALA A 127 6.46 -16.25 0.04
N ASN A 128 7.66 -16.07 -0.48
CA ASN A 128 8.89 -16.54 0.16
C ASN A 128 9.15 -15.90 1.53
N LYS A 129 8.58 -14.72 1.79
CA LYS A 129 8.90 -13.96 3.00
C LYS A 129 7.78 -13.97 4.05
N TYR A 130 6.52 -14.11 3.63
CA TYR A 130 5.39 -13.78 4.49
C TYR A 130 4.21 -14.76 4.45
N LEU A 131 4.16 -15.68 3.47
CA LEU A 131 3.00 -16.52 3.23
C LEU A 131 3.31 -18.01 3.50
N PRO A 132 2.31 -18.81 3.89
CA PRO A 132 2.42 -20.27 3.92
C PRO A 132 2.76 -20.86 2.55
N GLU A 133 3.45 -22.01 2.50
CA GLU A 133 3.87 -22.66 1.25
C GLU A 133 2.70 -23.07 0.35
N ASP A 134 1.56 -23.41 0.93
CA ASP A 134 0.33 -23.83 0.25
C ASP A 134 -0.61 -22.67 -0.09
N PHE A 135 -0.16 -21.42 0.06
CA PHE A 135 -1.00 -20.25 -0.15
C PHE A 135 -1.31 -20.01 -1.63
N VAL A 136 -2.61 -19.87 -1.94
CA VAL A 136 -3.13 -19.57 -3.28
C VAL A 136 -3.76 -18.17 -3.28
N ILE A 137 -3.18 -17.24 -4.04
CA ILE A 137 -3.63 -15.83 -4.08
C ILE A 137 -5.03 -15.68 -4.70
N GLU A 138 -5.42 -16.59 -5.58
CA GLU A 138 -6.73 -16.63 -6.24
C GLU A 138 -7.89 -16.77 -5.26
N ASP A 139 -7.67 -17.42 -4.13
CA ASP A 139 -8.68 -17.56 -3.06
C ASP A 139 -8.98 -16.24 -2.37
N LEU A 140 -7.98 -15.34 -2.31
CA LEU A 140 -8.17 -13.99 -1.81
C LEU A 140 -8.72 -13.04 -2.88
N ALA A 141 -8.38 -13.24 -4.13
CA ALA A 141 -8.75 -12.31 -5.22
C ALA A 141 -10.28 -12.11 -5.37
N LYS A 142 -11.08 -13.09 -4.92
CA LYS A 142 -12.54 -13.06 -4.93
C LYS A 142 -13.15 -12.24 -3.79
N LEU A 143 -12.37 -11.96 -2.75
CA LEU A 143 -12.83 -11.22 -1.59
C LEU A 143 -12.67 -9.71 -1.79
N GLU A 144 -13.48 -8.91 -1.10
CA GLU A 144 -13.43 -7.45 -1.20
C GLU A 144 -13.33 -6.79 0.19
N GLY A 145 -12.87 -5.56 0.21
CA GLY A 145 -12.88 -4.67 1.39
C GLY A 145 -12.37 -5.34 2.67
N ALA A 146 -13.15 -5.21 3.73
CA ALA A 146 -12.80 -5.71 5.06
C ALA A 146 -12.64 -7.25 5.12
N GLU A 147 -13.36 -8.00 4.29
CA GLU A 147 -13.24 -9.46 4.26
C GLU A 147 -11.87 -9.89 3.73
N PHE A 148 -11.43 -9.31 2.62
CA PHE A 148 -10.07 -9.50 2.10
C PHE A 148 -9.03 -9.16 3.16
N PHE A 149 -9.18 -7.99 3.78
CA PHE A 149 -8.25 -7.50 4.80
C PHE A 149 -8.11 -8.47 5.98
N ASN A 150 -9.25 -8.85 6.58
CA ASN A 150 -9.26 -9.69 7.77
C ASN A 150 -8.69 -11.10 7.50
N LYS A 151 -9.05 -11.70 6.34
CA LYS A 151 -8.53 -13.02 5.97
C LYS A 151 -7.03 -12.97 5.68
N SER A 152 -6.56 -11.97 4.93
CA SER A 152 -5.14 -11.79 4.64
C SER A 152 -4.33 -11.53 5.90
N LEU A 153 -4.82 -10.69 6.80
CA LEU A 153 -4.15 -10.37 8.06
C LEU A 153 -4.00 -11.64 8.93
N LYS A 154 -5.07 -12.43 9.03
CA LYS A 154 -5.06 -13.71 9.79
C LYS A 154 -4.00 -14.67 9.23
N LEU A 155 -3.88 -14.80 7.92
CA LEU A 155 -2.87 -15.64 7.26
C LEU A 155 -1.44 -15.17 7.56
N LEU A 156 -1.17 -13.87 7.43
CA LEU A 156 0.16 -13.29 7.69
C LEU A 156 0.59 -13.45 9.16
N VAL A 157 -0.33 -13.28 10.10
CA VAL A 157 -0.04 -13.43 11.54
C VAL A 157 0.12 -14.91 11.91
N GLY A 158 -0.73 -15.80 11.36
CA GLY A 158 -0.67 -17.24 11.61
C GLY A 158 0.60 -17.90 11.06
N GLY A 159 1.06 -17.47 9.89
CA GLY A 159 2.30 -17.97 9.27
C GLY A 159 3.56 -17.68 10.09
N LYS A 160 3.60 -16.54 10.79
CA LYS A 160 4.74 -16.18 11.66
C LYS A 160 4.86 -17.06 12.91
N SER A 161 3.74 -17.56 13.42
CA SER A 161 3.73 -18.42 14.62
C SER A 161 4.32 -19.81 14.37
N GLY A 162 4.32 -20.29 13.12
CA GLY A 162 4.88 -21.59 12.74
C GLY A 162 6.41 -21.57 12.54
N GLN A 163 7.00 -20.43 12.22
CA GLN A 163 8.44 -20.32 11.94
C GLN A 163 9.30 -20.12 13.20
N SER A 164 8.72 -19.71 14.32
CA SER A 164 9.48 -19.53 15.58
C SER A 164 9.72 -20.82 16.36
N ALA A 165 9.17 -21.97 15.93
CA ALA A 165 9.33 -23.27 16.59
C ALA A 165 10.44 -24.17 16.03
N SER A 166 11.15 -23.73 14.98
CA SER A 166 12.25 -24.48 14.37
C SER A 166 13.57 -23.69 14.44
N GLY A 167 13.96 -23.29 15.61
CA GLY A 167 15.33 -22.83 15.92
C GLY A 167 16.14 -23.99 16.48
N PRO A 168 17.46 -24.06 16.16
CA PRO A 168 18.34 -25.16 16.49
C PRO A 168 18.54 -25.38 18.00
#